data_5f574ec1b5a26e02e4dd6d4855c7df33
#
_entry.id   5f574ec1b5a26e02e4dd6d4855c7df33
#
_cell.length_a   1.000
_cell.length_b   1.000
_cell.length_c   1.000
_cell.angle_alpha   90.00
_cell.angle_beta   90.00
_cell.angle_gamma   90.00
#
_symmetry.space_group_name_H-M   'P 1'
#
loop_
_entity.id
_entity.type
_entity.pdbx_description
1 polymer ?
#
loop_
_entity_poly.entity_id
_entity_poly.type
_entity_poly.pdbx_seq_one_letter_code
_entity_poly.pdbx_strand_id
1 'polypeptide(L)'
;MESDANSIGSQGPAGSAMATIRGKGPHFLRRLQKQISRFELVYTPHPLWPLPSNTPCTQKPLRISILDASFNPPTRAHLGLANSHWSSPIAEEKNGDESHYDAKLLLLSVKNADKTLKPGDATYLQRLEMMALLRNHIRADTPTSCITSTLEKEENSPNANVAIAIIDEPTFVGKSVTLLTHLRDRFTAAQIEQEVELSFLIGMDTLERLFSPRYYPSEEAMISSLRKFFSPAPEGDNSRIVCARRASVPISQSSSSFPSNRPDELTLAQEFINSRRILIIDMGDEVSTYSSTSVRRAVSSLGVVDNDQSSTSGWRKLVTKDVADYIVRERLYEGTL
;
A
#
# COMPACT_ATOMS: atom_id res chain seq x y z
N MET A 1 53.50 8.37 12.95
CA MET A 1 52.24 8.51 13.71
C MET A 1 51.17 8.86 12.70
N GLU A 2 50.62 7.84 12.10
CA GLU A 2 49.51 7.94 11.12
C GLU A 2 48.22 7.81 11.90
N SER A 3 47.38 8.80 11.77
CA SER A 3 46.05 8.81 12.38
C SER A 3 45.05 8.29 11.32
N ASP A 4 44.60 7.05 11.45
CA ASP A 4 43.50 6.48 10.70
C ASP A 4 42.19 7.20 11.08
N ALA A 5 41.74 8.08 10.21
CA ALA A 5 40.41 8.66 10.28
C ALA A 5 39.41 7.64 9.75
N ASN A 6 38.74 6.98 10.67
CA ASN A 6 37.64 6.07 10.43
C ASN A 6 36.43 6.86 9.86
N SER A 7 36.23 6.81 8.53
CA SER A 7 35.06 7.39 7.87
C SER A 7 33.85 6.52 8.16
N ILE A 8 33.11 6.86 9.21
CA ILE A 8 31.76 6.33 9.43
C ILE A 8 30.86 6.95 8.35
N GLY A 9 30.69 6.22 7.25
CA GLY A 9 29.73 6.58 6.20
C GLY A 9 28.32 6.65 6.82
N SER A 10 27.69 7.81 6.77
CA SER A 10 26.30 8.01 7.16
C SER A 10 25.40 7.15 6.26
N GLN A 11 24.95 6.00 6.77
CA GLN A 11 23.92 5.23 6.10
C GLN A 11 22.62 6.04 6.17
N GLY A 12 22.16 6.53 5.01
CA GLY A 12 20.90 7.24 4.89
C GLY A 12 19.70 6.36 5.32
N PRO A 13 18.48 6.92 5.47
CA PRO A 13 17.29 6.26 6.01
C PRO A 13 16.87 4.96 5.29
N ALA A 14 17.33 4.75 4.05
CA ALA A 14 17.09 3.53 3.27
C ALA A 14 17.85 2.30 3.80
N GLY A 15 19.10 2.48 4.25
CA GLY A 15 19.88 1.42 4.85
C GLY A 15 19.26 0.90 6.16
N SER A 16 18.60 1.77 6.92
CA SER A 16 17.94 1.42 8.17
C SER A 16 16.73 0.50 7.97
N ALA A 17 15.85 0.74 6.96
CA ALA A 17 14.67 -0.12 6.71
C ALA A 17 15.07 -1.52 6.25
N MET A 18 16.00 -1.63 5.31
CA MET A 18 16.51 -2.91 4.80
C MET A 18 17.18 -3.73 5.91
N ALA A 19 18.02 -3.08 6.72
CA ALA A 19 18.71 -3.74 7.85
C ALA A 19 17.70 -4.25 8.90
N THR A 20 16.67 -3.45 9.21
CA THR A 20 15.60 -3.84 10.14
C THR A 20 14.83 -5.05 9.62
N ILE A 21 14.46 -5.06 8.33
CA ILE A 21 13.71 -6.15 7.70
C ILE A 21 14.55 -7.43 7.70
N ARG A 22 15.82 -7.36 7.33
CA ARG A 22 16.73 -8.53 7.34
C ARG A 22 16.92 -9.09 8.74
N GLY A 23 17.05 -8.22 9.73
CA GLY A 23 17.26 -8.63 11.11
C GLY A 23 16.01 -9.18 11.79
N LYS A 24 14.86 -8.52 11.65
CA LYS A 24 13.63 -8.84 12.38
C LYS A 24 12.57 -9.58 11.54
N GLY A 25 12.57 -9.40 10.23
CA GLY A 25 11.58 -9.98 9.32
C GLY A 25 11.37 -11.49 9.47
N PRO A 26 12.44 -12.32 9.51
CA PRO A 26 12.29 -13.77 9.72
C PRO A 26 11.63 -14.13 11.05
N HIS A 27 11.84 -13.34 12.10
CA HIS A 27 11.17 -13.54 13.39
C HIS A 27 9.68 -13.26 13.30
N PHE A 28 9.29 -12.12 12.74
CA PHE A 28 7.90 -11.72 12.59
C PHE A 28 7.12 -12.67 11.66
N LEU A 29 7.71 -13.07 10.55
CA LEU A 29 7.11 -14.06 9.65
C LEU A 29 6.83 -15.39 10.36
N ARG A 30 7.76 -15.89 11.19
CA ARG A 30 7.54 -17.09 12.00
C ARG A 30 6.43 -16.95 13.01
N ARG A 31 6.26 -15.76 13.63
CA ARG A 31 5.16 -15.50 14.57
C ARG A 31 3.80 -15.60 13.88
N LEU A 32 3.65 -15.00 12.69
CA LEU A 32 2.42 -15.12 11.90
C LEU A 32 2.18 -16.57 11.45
N GLN A 33 3.19 -17.25 10.91
CA GLN A 33 3.08 -18.64 10.46
C GLN A 33 2.68 -19.60 11.58
N LYS A 34 3.14 -19.35 12.81
CA LYS A 34 2.77 -20.10 14.01
C LYS A 34 1.47 -19.62 14.66
N GLN A 35 0.77 -18.65 14.06
CA GLN A 35 -0.46 -18.03 14.59
C GLN A 35 -0.30 -17.43 16.00
N ILE A 36 0.92 -17.02 16.38
CA ILE A 36 1.21 -16.31 17.63
C ILE A 36 0.70 -14.88 17.57
N SER A 37 0.74 -14.27 16.39
CA SER A 37 0.17 -12.96 16.11
C SER A 37 -0.53 -12.98 14.76
N ARG A 38 -1.49 -12.06 14.55
CA ARG A 38 -2.15 -11.87 13.26
C ARG A 38 -1.60 -10.69 12.48
N PHE A 39 -0.87 -9.80 13.14
CA PHE A 39 -0.32 -8.58 12.56
C PHE A 39 1.01 -8.23 13.21
N GLU A 40 2.01 -7.84 12.40
CA GLU A 40 3.31 -7.38 12.88
C GLU A 40 3.77 -6.16 12.08
N LEU A 41 4.11 -5.08 12.78
CA LEU A 41 4.84 -3.94 12.21
C LEU A 41 6.30 -4.32 12.07
N VAL A 42 6.75 -4.55 10.82
CA VAL A 42 8.13 -4.97 10.53
C VAL A 42 9.08 -3.78 10.53
N TYR A 43 8.59 -2.64 10.06
CA TYR A 43 9.35 -1.38 10.04
C TYR A 43 8.43 -0.19 10.28
N THR A 44 8.90 0.76 11.09
CA THR A 44 8.31 2.09 11.26
C THR A 44 9.39 3.16 11.09
N PRO A 45 9.08 4.31 10.48
CA PRO A 45 10.05 5.40 10.31
C PRO A 45 10.48 6.02 11.66
N HIS A 46 9.59 5.98 12.65
CA HIS A 46 9.85 6.44 14.01
C HIS A 46 8.95 5.69 15.02
N PRO A 47 9.28 5.75 16.33
CA PRO A 47 8.56 4.97 17.36
C PRO A 47 7.07 5.34 17.50
N LEU A 48 6.70 6.59 17.25
CA LEU A 48 5.32 7.09 17.40
C LEU A 48 4.46 6.92 16.14
N TRP A 49 4.99 6.28 15.07
CA TRP A 49 4.16 5.99 13.89
C TRP A 49 2.81 5.38 14.33
N PRO A 50 1.67 5.79 13.79
CA PRO A 50 1.45 6.59 12.57
C PRO A 50 1.39 8.11 12.78
N LEU A 51 1.55 8.61 13.99
CA LEU A 51 1.50 10.04 14.24
C LEU A 51 2.59 10.77 13.43
N PRO A 52 2.32 11.95 12.88
CA PRO A 52 3.35 12.77 12.27
C PRO A 52 4.42 13.19 13.29
N SER A 53 5.69 13.23 12.89
CA SER A 53 6.81 13.50 13.82
C SER A 53 6.76 14.86 14.53
N ASN A 54 6.03 15.83 13.96
CA ASN A 54 6.05 17.23 14.41
C ASN A 54 4.66 17.84 14.64
N THR A 55 3.59 17.05 14.70
CA THR A 55 2.24 17.60 14.80
C THR A 55 1.66 17.31 16.18
N PRO A 56 1.13 18.32 16.90
CA PRO A 56 0.31 18.08 18.08
C PRO A 56 -0.92 17.24 17.71
N CYS A 57 -1.40 16.45 18.65
CA CYS A 57 -2.63 15.66 18.51
C CYS A 57 -3.76 16.57 18.03
N THR A 58 -4.31 16.32 16.86
CA THR A 58 -5.39 17.15 16.28
C THR A 58 -6.73 16.50 16.60
N GLN A 59 -7.78 17.33 16.70
CA GLN A 59 -9.17 16.85 16.86
C GLN A 59 -9.71 16.13 15.61
N LYS A 60 -8.94 16.13 14.50
CA LYS A 60 -9.31 15.46 13.25
C LYS A 60 -8.89 13.99 13.29
N PRO A 61 -9.63 13.08 12.65
CA PRO A 61 -9.20 11.71 12.49
C PRO A 61 -7.85 11.62 11.78
N LEU A 62 -6.95 10.79 12.30
CA LEU A 62 -5.67 10.47 11.69
C LEU A 62 -5.92 9.61 10.44
N ARG A 63 -5.49 10.08 9.29
CA ARG A 63 -5.72 9.41 8.01
C ARG A 63 -4.52 8.56 7.62
N ILE A 64 -4.77 7.26 7.47
CA ILE A 64 -3.73 6.29 7.11
C ILE A 64 -4.10 5.63 5.78
N SER A 65 -3.25 5.79 4.76
CA SER A 65 -3.40 5.00 3.54
C SER A 65 -2.75 3.63 3.68
N ILE A 66 -3.41 2.59 3.16
CA ILE A 66 -2.97 1.20 3.26
C ILE A 66 -2.91 0.60 1.87
N LEU A 67 -1.71 0.38 1.36
CA LEU A 67 -1.50 -0.37 0.13
C LEU A 67 -1.33 -1.85 0.47
N ASP A 68 -2.41 -2.61 0.30
CA ASP A 68 -2.41 -4.06 0.48
C ASP A 68 -2.17 -4.78 -0.85
N ALA A 69 -1.01 -5.41 -0.99
CA ALA A 69 -0.65 -6.14 -2.20
C ALA A 69 0.27 -7.33 -1.92
N SER A 70 0.45 -8.19 -2.93
CA SER A 70 1.38 -9.32 -2.83
C SER A 70 2.85 -8.94 -3.01
N PHE A 71 3.14 -7.76 -3.58
CA PHE A 71 4.48 -7.22 -3.86
C PHE A 71 5.45 -8.25 -4.50
N ASN A 72 4.98 -8.97 -5.50
CA ASN A 72 5.70 -10.10 -6.13
C ASN A 72 5.92 -9.88 -7.66
N PRO A 73 6.81 -8.95 -8.07
CA PRO A 73 7.41 -7.85 -7.31
C PRO A 73 6.49 -6.63 -7.19
N PRO A 74 6.84 -5.62 -6.40
CA PRO A 74 6.21 -4.31 -6.47
C PRO A 74 6.52 -3.65 -7.83
N THR A 75 5.52 -2.96 -8.41
CA THR A 75 5.61 -2.30 -9.71
C THR A 75 5.42 -0.79 -9.58
N ARG A 76 5.65 -0.05 -10.67
CA ARG A 76 5.33 1.39 -10.73
C ARG A 76 3.82 1.65 -10.55
N ALA A 77 2.93 0.68 -10.86
CA ALA A 77 1.51 0.80 -10.54
C ALA A 77 1.27 0.82 -9.02
N HIS A 78 1.99 -0.01 -8.25
CA HIS A 78 1.93 0.06 -6.78
C HIS A 78 2.46 1.40 -6.27
N LEU A 79 3.54 1.92 -6.87
CA LEU A 79 4.08 3.23 -6.52
C LEU A 79 3.09 4.36 -6.84
N GLY A 80 2.48 4.35 -8.02
CA GLY A 80 1.46 5.31 -8.43
C GLY A 80 0.29 5.31 -7.45
N LEU A 81 -0.19 4.12 -7.08
CA LEU A 81 -1.28 3.96 -6.13
C LEU A 81 -0.88 4.43 -4.71
N ALA A 82 0.34 4.10 -4.23
CA ALA A 82 0.84 4.58 -2.94
C ALA A 82 1.02 6.11 -2.89
N ASN A 83 1.21 6.76 -4.04
CA ASN A 83 1.32 8.22 -4.17
C ASN A 83 0.01 8.89 -4.58
N SER A 84 -1.10 8.14 -4.70
CA SER A 84 -2.41 8.73 -4.94
C SER A 84 -2.94 9.42 -3.69
N HIS A 85 -3.74 10.45 -3.91
CA HIS A 85 -4.36 11.23 -2.85
C HIS A 85 -5.88 10.99 -2.85
N TRP A 86 -6.50 11.22 -1.72
CA TRP A 86 -7.94 11.32 -1.63
C TRP A 86 -8.37 12.71 -2.17
N SER A 87 -8.59 12.82 -3.48
CA SER A 87 -9.08 14.08 -4.06
C SER A 87 -10.60 14.03 -4.17
N SER A 88 -11.29 14.92 -3.46
CA SER A 88 -12.71 15.15 -3.71
C SER A 88 -12.85 16.11 -4.89
N PRO A 89 -13.62 15.80 -5.94
CA PRO A 89 -13.85 16.70 -7.07
C PRO A 89 -14.49 18.06 -6.67
N ILE A 90 -15.02 18.16 -5.45
CA ILE A 90 -15.68 19.36 -4.90
C ILE A 90 -14.77 20.10 -3.92
N ALA A 91 -13.61 19.52 -3.54
CA ALA A 91 -12.68 20.16 -2.60
C ALA A 91 -11.86 21.30 -3.21
N GLU A 92 -12.03 21.61 -4.51
CA GLU A 92 -11.41 22.78 -5.13
C GLU A 92 -11.93 24.11 -4.55
N GLU A 93 -13.05 24.09 -3.81
CA GLU A 93 -13.67 25.37 -3.43
C GLU A 93 -13.44 25.87 -2.02
N LYS A 94 -13.03 25.08 -1.00
CA LYS A 94 -13.01 25.69 0.36
C LYS A 94 -11.92 25.34 1.36
N ASN A 95 -11.23 24.19 1.33
CA ASN A 95 -10.10 23.94 2.27
C ASN A 95 -9.21 22.82 1.73
N GLY A 96 -8.03 23.13 1.24
CA GLY A 96 -7.03 22.22 0.67
C GLY A 96 -6.43 21.15 1.63
N ASP A 97 -7.09 20.89 2.75
CA ASP A 97 -6.60 20.05 3.85
C ASP A 97 -7.16 18.62 3.85
N GLU A 98 -8.10 18.28 2.95
CA GLU A 98 -8.77 16.97 2.98
C GLU A 98 -8.14 15.87 2.13
N SER A 99 -7.10 16.16 1.34
CA SER A 99 -6.55 15.22 0.36
C SER A 99 -5.32 14.44 0.84
N HIS A 100 -4.76 14.75 1.99
CA HIS A 100 -3.49 14.22 2.46
C HIS A 100 -3.64 13.08 3.48
N TYR A 101 -2.70 12.14 3.45
CA TYR A 101 -2.57 11.09 4.47
C TYR A 101 -1.47 11.48 5.47
N ASP A 102 -1.78 11.34 6.76
CA ASP A 102 -0.82 11.58 7.86
C ASP A 102 0.23 10.49 7.92
N ALA A 103 -0.14 9.27 7.53
CA ALA A 103 0.74 8.12 7.46
C ALA A 103 0.37 7.17 6.32
N LYS A 104 1.34 6.37 5.89
CA LYS A 104 1.17 5.35 4.85
C LYS A 104 1.64 4.00 5.37
N LEU A 105 0.94 2.93 4.99
CA LEU A 105 1.27 1.56 5.34
C LEU A 105 1.37 0.69 4.09
N LEU A 106 2.54 0.10 3.85
CA LEU A 106 2.69 -1.00 2.91
C LEU A 106 2.38 -2.30 3.67
N LEU A 107 1.33 -3.01 3.25
CA LEU A 107 0.81 -4.17 3.94
C LEU A 107 0.95 -5.43 3.08
N LEU A 108 1.69 -6.43 3.57
CA LEU A 108 1.85 -7.72 2.92
C LEU A 108 0.98 -8.77 3.61
N SER A 109 -0.03 -9.29 2.91
CA SER A 109 -0.81 -10.43 3.39
C SER A 109 -0.03 -11.73 3.19
N VAL A 110 0.21 -12.48 4.27
CA VAL A 110 0.83 -13.82 4.21
C VAL A 110 -0.20 -14.91 3.91
N LYS A 111 -1.47 -14.68 4.23
CA LYS A 111 -2.63 -15.42 3.70
C LYS A 111 -3.35 -14.59 2.67
N ASN A 112 -3.57 -15.17 1.51
CA ASN A 112 -4.40 -14.58 0.49
C ASN A 112 -5.51 -15.57 0.17
N ALA A 113 -6.76 -15.09 0.09
CA ALA A 113 -7.92 -15.94 -0.19
C ALA A 113 -7.78 -16.74 -1.51
N ASP A 114 -7.03 -16.19 -2.49
CA ASP A 114 -6.95 -16.75 -3.85
C ASP A 114 -5.53 -17.17 -4.28
N LYS A 115 -4.49 -16.89 -3.49
CA LYS A 115 -3.11 -17.09 -3.95
C LYS A 115 -2.24 -17.79 -2.90
N THR A 116 -1.73 -18.95 -3.24
CA THR A 116 -0.64 -19.62 -2.53
C THR A 116 0.70 -19.27 -3.18
N LEU A 117 1.81 -19.39 -2.41
CA LEU A 117 3.16 -19.28 -2.95
C LEU A 117 3.38 -20.38 -3.98
N LYS A 118 3.79 -19.98 -5.18
CA LYS A 118 4.17 -20.92 -6.24
C LYS A 118 5.69 -21.11 -6.25
N PRO A 119 6.18 -22.25 -6.73
CA PRO A 119 7.61 -22.40 -7.03
C PRO A 119 8.07 -21.22 -7.92
N GLY A 120 9.23 -20.63 -7.56
CA GLY A 120 9.77 -19.47 -8.27
C GLY A 120 9.19 -18.10 -7.89
N ASP A 121 8.18 -18.03 -7.04
CA ASP A 121 7.76 -16.77 -6.43
C ASP A 121 8.84 -16.27 -5.45
N ALA A 122 8.99 -14.95 -5.34
CA ALA A 122 9.80 -14.35 -4.28
C ALA A 122 9.26 -14.78 -2.90
N THR A 123 10.15 -15.14 -1.98
CA THR A 123 9.82 -15.44 -0.59
C THR A 123 9.21 -14.22 0.09
N TYR A 124 8.49 -14.41 1.19
CA TYR A 124 7.94 -13.29 1.95
C TYR A 124 9.02 -12.31 2.43
N LEU A 125 10.21 -12.80 2.80
CA LEU A 125 11.32 -11.92 3.19
C LEU A 125 11.80 -11.07 2.01
N GLN A 126 11.99 -11.67 0.83
CA GLN A 126 12.37 -10.94 -0.39
C GLN A 126 11.31 -9.91 -0.79
N ARG A 127 10.02 -10.23 -0.61
CA ARG A 127 8.93 -9.25 -0.85
C ARG A 127 9.01 -8.07 0.12
N LEU A 128 9.28 -8.31 1.40
CA LEU A 128 9.49 -7.25 2.39
C LEU A 128 10.71 -6.38 2.05
N GLU A 129 11.79 -6.98 1.57
CA GLU A 129 12.97 -6.25 1.11
C GLU A 129 12.65 -5.37 -0.09
N MET A 130 11.89 -5.90 -1.07
CA MET A 130 11.42 -5.10 -2.21
C MET A 130 10.43 -3.99 -1.80
N MET A 131 9.62 -4.21 -0.76
CA MET A 131 8.76 -3.15 -0.20
C MET A 131 9.59 -2.02 0.43
N ALA A 132 10.72 -2.35 1.09
CA ALA A 132 11.63 -1.32 1.60
C ALA A 132 12.25 -0.47 0.47
N LEU A 133 12.57 -1.10 -0.66
CA LEU A 133 13.05 -0.38 -1.84
C LEU A 133 11.95 0.50 -2.46
N LEU A 134 10.73 -0.02 -2.58
CA LEU A 134 9.58 0.76 -3.06
C LEU A 134 9.30 1.98 -2.18
N ARG A 135 9.38 1.81 -0.85
CA ARG A 135 9.15 2.87 0.14
C ARG A 135 9.98 4.12 -0.14
N ASN A 136 11.24 3.98 -0.59
CA ASN A 136 12.13 5.10 -0.86
C ASN A 136 11.65 6.04 -1.97
N HIS A 137 10.72 5.59 -2.80
CA HIS A 137 10.11 6.35 -3.90
C HIS A 137 8.72 6.88 -3.54
N ILE A 138 8.20 6.58 -2.34
CA ILE A 138 6.90 7.08 -1.89
C ILE A 138 7.08 8.50 -1.38
N ARG A 139 6.28 9.42 -1.90
CA ARG A 139 6.32 10.85 -1.57
C ARG A 139 5.65 11.10 -0.22
N ALA A 140 6.17 12.10 0.49
CA ALA A 140 5.47 12.67 1.64
C ALA A 140 4.28 13.50 1.14
N ASP A 141 3.16 13.41 1.82
CA ASP A 141 2.02 14.29 1.57
C ASP A 141 2.23 15.56 2.41
N THR A 142 2.81 16.61 1.80
CA THR A 142 3.02 17.90 2.47
C THR A 142 1.80 18.78 2.27
N PRO A 143 1.15 19.27 3.35
CA PRO A 143 0.08 20.25 3.24
C PRO A 143 0.61 21.52 2.56
N THR A 144 -0.13 22.06 1.59
CA THR A 144 0.24 23.28 0.85
C THR A 144 0.42 24.51 1.76
N SER A 145 -0.15 24.49 2.97
CA SER A 145 -0.06 25.57 3.96
C SER A 145 1.30 25.71 4.65
N CYS A 146 2.21 24.75 4.51
CA CYS A 146 3.54 24.77 5.12
C CYS A 146 4.66 25.24 4.18
N ILE A 147 4.33 25.72 2.96
CA ILE A 147 5.31 26.29 2.03
C ILE A 147 5.58 27.73 2.41
N THR A 148 6.31 27.97 3.50
CA THR A 148 7.03 29.23 3.70
C THR A 148 8.29 29.18 2.82
N SER A 149 8.20 29.92 1.71
CA SER A 149 9.27 30.51 0.90
C SER A 149 10.72 30.13 1.26
N THR A 150 11.22 29.04 0.68
CA THR A 150 12.62 28.97 0.23
C THR A 150 12.66 28.15 -1.04
N LEU A 151 13.27 28.73 -2.06
CA LEU A 151 13.39 28.28 -3.44
C LEU A 151 14.34 27.06 -3.56
N GLU A 152 13.98 25.92 -2.98
CA GLU A 152 14.61 24.66 -3.31
C GLU A 152 13.53 23.59 -3.38
N LYS A 153 13.12 23.29 -4.61
CA LYS A 153 12.35 22.09 -4.95
C LYS A 153 13.24 20.87 -4.67
N GLU A 154 13.30 20.42 -3.44
CA GLU A 154 13.76 19.07 -3.15
C GLU A 154 12.66 18.07 -3.59
N GLU A 155 12.73 17.65 -4.84
CA GLU A 155 11.87 16.60 -5.43
C GLU A 155 11.99 15.24 -4.71
N ASN A 156 12.87 15.12 -3.72
CA ASN A 156 13.17 13.88 -3.01
C ASN A 156 13.26 14.11 -1.51
N SER A 157 12.19 14.59 -0.87
CA SER A 157 12.15 14.53 0.60
C SER A 157 11.89 13.06 1.03
N PRO A 158 12.90 12.34 1.58
CA PRO A 158 12.78 10.93 1.92
C PRO A 158 12.01 10.67 3.24
N ASN A 159 11.27 11.64 3.73
CA ASN A 159 10.59 11.58 5.03
C ASN A 159 9.09 11.30 4.96
N ALA A 160 8.64 10.54 3.96
CA ALA A 160 7.28 10.02 4.00
C ALA A 160 7.10 9.15 5.26
N ASN A 161 6.02 9.40 6.02
CA ASN A 161 5.65 8.64 7.22
C ASN A 161 5.12 7.23 6.83
N VAL A 162 6.00 6.39 6.24
CA VAL A 162 5.67 5.09 5.64
C VAL A 162 6.20 3.94 6.48
N ALA A 163 5.30 3.10 6.97
CA ALA A 163 5.61 1.84 7.64
C ALA A 163 5.42 0.63 6.72
N ILE A 164 5.99 -0.50 7.12
CA ILE A 164 5.86 -1.80 6.47
C ILE A 164 5.36 -2.81 7.49
N ALA A 165 4.31 -3.56 7.14
CA ALA A 165 3.73 -4.57 8.01
C ALA A 165 3.37 -5.85 7.24
N ILE A 166 3.17 -6.92 8.01
CA ILE A 166 2.64 -8.20 7.55
C ILE A 166 1.37 -8.55 8.32
N ILE A 167 0.44 -9.23 7.65
CA ILE A 167 -0.85 -9.61 8.23
C ILE A 167 -1.28 -11.00 7.80
N ASP A 168 -1.87 -11.76 8.72
CA ASP A 168 -2.50 -13.07 8.48
C ASP A 168 -4.03 -12.94 8.55
N GLU A 169 -4.58 -12.11 7.67
CA GLU A 169 -6.02 -11.88 7.53
C GLU A 169 -6.35 -11.75 6.03
N PRO A 170 -7.22 -12.61 5.48
CA PRO A 170 -7.49 -12.62 4.05
C PRO A 170 -8.49 -11.55 3.60
N THR A 171 -9.39 -11.09 4.46
CA THR A 171 -10.49 -10.18 4.11
C THR A 171 -10.18 -8.72 4.47
N PHE A 172 -10.67 -7.76 3.67
CA PHE A 172 -10.47 -6.33 3.97
C PHE A 172 -11.17 -5.89 5.25
N VAL A 173 -12.35 -6.43 5.51
CA VAL A 173 -13.08 -6.18 6.77
C VAL A 173 -12.28 -6.68 7.98
N GLY A 174 -11.75 -7.91 7.90
CA GLY A 174 -10.91 -8.45 8.96
C GLY A 174 -9.59 -7.68 9.12
N LYS A 175 -8.98 -7.22 8.02
CA LYS A 175 -7.78 -6.36 8.06
C LYS A 175 -8.07 -5.04 8.75
N SER A 176 -9.20 -4.40 8.45
CA SER A 176 -9.62 -3.16 9.11
C SER A 176 -9.71 -3.35 10.62
N VAL A 177 -10.46 -4.34 11.08
CA VAL A 177 -10.62 -4.65 12.51
C VAL A 177 -9.26 -4.92 13.16
N THR A 178 -8.40 -5.72 12.53
CA THR A 178 -7.07 -6.06 13.07
C THR A 178 -6.17 -4.84 13.19
N LEU A 179 -6.15 -3.98 12.17
CA LEU A 179 -5.35 -2.76 12.15
C LEU A 179 -5.84 -1.75 13.18
N LEU A 180 -7.15 -1.50 13.26
CA LEU A 180 -7.75 -0.58 14.24
C LEU A 180 -7.51 -1.05 15.67
N THR A 181 -7.62 -2.35 15.94
CA THR A 181 -7.29 -2.91 17.25
C THR A 181 -5.85 -2.65 17.62
N HIS A 182 -4.92 -2.97 16.72
CA HIS A 182 -3.49 -2.74 16.94
C HIS A 182 -3.16 -1.25 17.16
N LEU A 183 -3.75 -0.35 16.38
CA LEU A 183 -3.53 1.09 16.52
C LEU A 183 -4.11 1.62 17.83
N ARG A 184 -5.30 1.16 18.23
CA ARG A 184 -5.90 1.52 19.50
C ARG A 184 -5.03 1.08 20.69
N ASP A 185 -4.56 -0.17 20.69
CA ASP A 185 -3.67 -0.67 21.73
C ASP A 185 -2.38 0.16 21.81
N ARG A 186 -1.82 0.53 20.66
CA ARG A 186 -0.62 1.35 20.55
C ARG A 186 -0.84 2.77 21.08
N PHE A 187 -1.97 3.39 20.76
CA PHE A 187 -2.32 4.72 21.27
C PHE A 187 -2.62 4.70 22.76
N THR A 188 -3.32 3.69 23.25
CA THR A 188 -3.57 3.50 24.67
C THR A 188 -2.26 3.36 25.45
N ALA A 189 -1.31 2.56 24.95
CA ALA A 189 0.01 2.40 25.57
C ALA A 189 0.82 3.71 25.59
N ALA A 190 0.60 4.61 24.61
CA ALA A 190 1.21 5.93 24.54
C ALA A 190 0.40 7.03 25.26
N GLN A 191 -0.73 6.71 25.87
CA GLN A 191 -1.67 7.66 26.50
C GLN A 191 -2.17 8.74 25.52
N ILE A 192 -2.42 8.34 24.27
CA ILE A 192 -2.91 9.21 23.21
C ILE A 192 -4.34 8.81 22.89
N GLU A 193 -5.23 9.82 22.81
CA GLU A 193 -6.59 9.64 22.33
C GLU A 193 -6.68 10.19 20.90
N GLN A 194 -6.79 9.29 19.92
CA GLN A 194 -6.81 9.66 18.51
C GLN A 194 -7.74 8.76 17.71
N GLU A 195 -8.69 9.37 17.03
CA GLU A 195 -9.54 8.70 16.05
C GLU A 195 -8.74 8.41 14.76
N VAL A 196 -9.03 7.30 14.10
CA VAL A 196 -8.35 6.84 12.89
C VAL A 196 -9.33 6.65 11.75
N GLU A 197 -8.92 7.08 10.54
CA GLU A 197 -9.57 6.76 9.28
C GLU A 197 -8.60 5.95 8.42
N LEU A 198 -9.02 4.74 8.00
CA LEU A 198 -8.23 3.86 7.15
C LEU A 198 -8.66 3.99 5.69
N SER A 199 -7.74 4.26 4.78
CA SER A 199 -7.99 4.30 3.33
C SER A 199 -7.25 3.16 2.63
N PHE A 200 -7.96 2.13 2.21
CA PHE A 200 -7.37 1.00 1.48
C PHE A 200 -7.22 1.35 0.00
N LEU A 201 -5.98 1.26 -0.49
CA LEU A 201 -5.59 1.52 -1.86
C LEU A 201 -5.59 0.20 -2.62
N ILE A 202 -6.50 0.02 -3.57
CA ILE A 202 -6.72 -1.27 -4.24
C ILE A 202 -6.90 -1.10 -5.76
N GLY A 203 -6.76 -2.19 -6.50
CA GLY A 203 -7.16 -2.26 -7.91
C GLY A 203 -8.59 -2.76 -8.08
N MET A 204 -9.16 -2.58 -9.29
CA MET A 204 -10.53 -2.94 -9.63
C MET A 204 -10.84 -4.42 -9.33
N ASP A 205 -9.97 -5.35 -9.72
CA ASP A 205 -10.16 -6.79 -9.45
C ASP A 205 -10.34 -7.09 -7.95
N THR A 206 -9.76 -6.27 -7.09
CA THR A 206 -9.85 -6.41 -5.64
C THR A 206 -11.14 -5.80 -5.11
N LEU A 207 -11.60 -4.71 -5.71
CA LEU A 207 -12.89 -4.12 -5.39
C LEU A 207 -14.04 -5.10 -5.73
N GLU A 208 -13.99 -5.76 -6.89
CA GLU A 208 -14.96 -6.80 -7.27
C GLU A 208 -15.02 -7.93 -6.24
N ARG A 209 -13.87 -8.36 -5.72
CA ARG A 209 -13.82 -9.39 -4.67
C ARG A 209 -14.44 -8.93 -3.36
N LEU A 210 -14.26 -7.67 -3.00
CA LEU A 210 -14.85 -7.12 -1.79
C LEU A 210 -16.38 -7.22 -1.80
N PHE A 211 -17.01 -7.06 -2.94
CA PHE A 211 -18.47 -7.16 -3.14
C PHE A 211 -18.92 -8.55 -3.57
N SER A 212 -18.08 -9.56 -3.57
CA SER A 212 -18.43 -10.91 -3.97
C SER A 212 -18.84 -11.76 -2.77
N PRO A 213 -20.11 -12.25 -2.71
CA PRO A 213 -20.62 -13.04 -1.58
C PRO A 213 -19.83 -14.29 -1.27
N ARG A 214 -19.11 -14.84 -2.26
CA ARG A 214 -18.29 -16.07 -2.09
C ARG A 214 -17.19 -15.96 -1.02
N TYR A 215 -16.81 -14.73 -0.61
CA TYR A 215 -15.80 -14.48 0.43
C TYR A 215 -16.41 -14.26 1.82
N TYR A 216 -17.74 -14.41 1.94
CA TYR A 216 -18.47 -14.21 3.17
C TYR A 216 -19.33 -15.44 3.46
N PRO A 217 -19.76 -15.65 4.72
CA PRO A 217 -20.65 -16.76 5.09
C PRO A 217 -22.02 -16.74 4.37
N SER A 218 -22.55 -15.54 4.10
CA SER A 218 -23.75 -15.29 3.32
C SER A 218 -23.73 -13.88 2.73
N GLU A 219 -24.67 -13.57 1.86
CA GLU A 219 -24.84 -12.23 1.27
C GLU A 219 -25.23 -11.19 2.32
N GLU A 220 -26.12 -11.54 3.26
CA GLU A 220 -26.49 -10.67 4.38
C GLU A 220 -25.29 -10.37 5.27
N ALA A 221 -24.44 -11.38 5.52
CA ALA A 221 -23.21 -11.21 6.28
C ALA A 221 -22.22 -10.28 5.53
N MET A 222 -22.14 -10.35 4.20
CA MET A 222 -21.38 -9.43 3.38
C MET A 222 -21.89 -7.99 3.55
N ILE A 223 -23.19 -7.78 3.34
CA ILE A 223 -23.81 -6.44 3.43
C ILE A 223 -23.59 -5.84 4.81
N SER A 224 -23.85 -6.60 5.88
CA SER A 224 -23.62 -6.16 7.25
C SER A 224 -22.16 -5.80 7.53
N SER A 225 -21.24 -6.65 7.07
CA SER A 225 -19.80 -6.43 7.24
C SER A 225 -19.31 -5.21 6.47
N LEU A 226 -19.78 -4.99 5.24
CA LEU A 226 -19.42 -3.83 4.43
C LEU A 226 -19.99 -2.52 5.02
N ARG A 227 -21.22 -2.55 5.50
CA ARG A 227 -21.80 -1.38 6.18
C ARG A 227 -21.00 -1.01 7.43
N LYS A 228 -20.61 -1.99 8.26
CA LYS A 228 -19.76 -1.75 9.41
C LYS A 228 -18.39 -1.20 8.99
N PHE A 229 -17.77 -1.78 7.96
CA PHE A 229 -16.47 -1.35 7.45
C PHE A 229 -16.48 0.11 7.00
N PHE A 230 -17.52 0.55 6.30
CA PHE A 230 -17.65 1.91 5.77
C PHE A 230 -18.28 2.93 6.72
N SER A 231 -18.98 2.50 7.77
CA SER A 231 -19.60 3.42 8.74
C SER A 231 -18.56 4.21 9.51
N PRO A 232 -18.86 5.50 9.84
CA PRO A 232 -18.00 6.31 10.70
C PRO A 232 -17.84 5.67 12.09
N ALA A 233 -16.80 6.06 12.81
CA ALA A 233 -16.68 5.77 14.22
C ALA A 233 -17.75 6.56 15.01
N PRO A 234 -18.25 6.06 16.15
CA PRO A 234 -17.90 4.78 16.78
C PRO A 234 -18.68 3.56 16.25
N GLU A 235 -19.69 3.74 15.38
CA GLU A 235 -20.59 2.68 14.91
C GLU A 235 -19.90 1.68 13.97
N GLY A 236 -18.83 2.12 13.29
CA GLY A 236 -18.08 1.30 12.33
C GLY A 236 -16.58 1.53 12.36
N ASP A 237 -15.93 0.98 11.35
CA ASP A 237 -14.48 0.96 11.23
C ASP A 237 -13.91 2.25 10.64
N ASN A 238 -14.75 3.19 10.21
CA ASN A 238 -14.37 4.44 9.54
C ASN A 238 -13.39 4.21 8.37
N SER A 239 -13.59 3.11 7.61
CA SER A 239 -12.72 2.75 6.50
C SER A 239 -13.23 3.33 5.19
N ARG A 240 -12.28 3.54 4.25
CA ARG A 240 -12.52 4.01 2.89
C ARG A 240 -11.75 3.17 1.89
N ILE A 241 -12.12 3.28 0.62
CA ILE A 241 -11.42 2.65 -0.49
C ILE A 241 -11.08 3.68 -1.55
N VAL A 242 -9.84 3.66 -2.00
CA VAL A 242 -9.37 4.30 -3.22
C VAL A 242 -9.05 3.22 -4.22
N CYS A 243 -9.84 3.14 -5.28
CA CYS A 243 -9.73 2.09 -6.29
C CYS A 243 -9.15 2.65 -7.59
N ALA A 244 -8.02 2.09 -8.01
CA ALA A 244 -7.45 2.41 -9.31
C ALA A 244 -8.17 1.67 -10.44
N ARG A 245 -8.64 2.42 -11.45
CA ARG A 245 -9.20 1.87 -12.69
C ARG A 245 -8.08 1.36 -13.59
N ARG A 246 -8.33 0.27 -14.31
CA ARG A 246 -7.46 -0.19 -15.41
C ARG A 246 -7.88 0.45 -16.73
N ALA A 247 -6.90 0.82 -17.58
CA ALA A 247 -7.09 1.52 -18.87
C ALA A 247 -7.88 0.74 -19.92
N SER A 248 -8.19 -0.52 -19.72
CA SER A 248 -8.78 -1.41 -20.75
C SER A 248 -10.29 -1.35 -20.90
N VAL A 249 -10.98 -0.40 -20.24
CA VAL A 249 -12.43 -0.20 -20.45
C VAL A 249 -12.66 1.11 -21.19
N PRO A 250 -13.06 1.09 -22.49
CA PRO A 250 -13.40 2.32 -23.20
C PRO A 250 -14.51 3.06 -22.46
N ILE A 251 -14.33 4.36 -22.27
CA ILE A 251 -15.37 5.25 -21.75
C ILE A 251 -16.43 5.40 -22.86
N SER A 252 -17.26 4.39 -23.09
CA SER A 252 -18.50 4.56 -23.80
C SER A 252 -19.56 5.00 -22.81
N GLN A 253 -19.76 6.31 -22.77
CA GLN A 253 -20.97 7.03 -22.36
C GLN A 253 -21.95 6.26 -21.45
N SER A 254 -21.55 5.82 -20.28
CA SER A 254 -22.49 5.56 -19.19
C SER A 254 -21.74 5.55 -17.87
N SER A 255 -22.18 6.43 -16.99
CA SER A 255 -21.94 6.43 -15.57
C SER A 255 -21.76 5.02 -14.99
N SER A 256 -20.66 4.82 -14.24
CA SER A 256 -20.51 3.73 -13.25
C SER A 256 -20.86 2.31 -13.72
N SER A 257 -20.07 1.71 -14.59
CA SER A 257 -20.22 0.28 -14.84
C SER A 257 -19.19 -0.53 -14.04
N PHE A 258 -19.60 -1.03 -12.88
CA PHE A 258 -18.98 -2.21 -12.27
C PHE A 258 -19.27 -3.42 -13.15
N PRO A 259 -18.32 -4.30 -13.42
CA PRO A 259 -18.56 -5.53 -14.18
C PRO A 259 -19.16 -6.63 -13.30
N SER A 260 -20.22 -6.35 -12.54
CA SER A 260 -20.96 -7.39 -11.83
C SER A 260 -22.25 -7.70 -12.59
N ASN A 261 -22.51 -9.00 -12.78
CA ASN A 261 -23.72 -9.48 -13.45
C ASN A 261 -24.97 -9.50 -12.53
N ARG A 262 -24.87 -8.91 -11.32
CA ARG A 262 -25.96 -8.90 -10.33
C ARG A 262 -26.38 -7.48 -10.00
N PRO A 263 -27.66 -7.11 -10.20
CA PRO A 263 -28.17 -5.76 -9.92
C PRO A 263 -27.96 -5.30 -8.47
N ASP A 264 -28.04 -6.21 -7.51
CA ASP A 264 -27.96 -5.87 -6.06
C ASP A 264 -26.55 -5.51 -5.61
N GLU A 265 -25.51 -6.19 -6.12
CA GLU A 265 -24.10 -5.88 -5.84
C GLU A 265 -23.72 -4.49 -6.39
N LEU A 266 -24.23 -4.14 -7.57
CA LEU A 266 -24.07 -2.82 -8.19
C LEU A 266 -24.71 -1.72 -7.34
N THR A 267 -25.91 -1.97 -6.82
CA THR A 267 -26.65 -1.00 -6.01
C THR A 267 -25.92 -0.71 -4.70
N LEU A 268 -25.40 -1.75 -4.02
CA LEU A 268 -24.66 -1.59 -2.78
C LEU A 268 -23.34 -0.84 -2.99
N ALA A 269 -22.58 -1.20 -4.04
CA ALA A 269 -21.35 -0.49 -4.36
C ALA A 269 -21.60 0.98 -4.69
N GLN A 270 -22.70 1.28 -5.41
CA GLN A 270 -23.10 2.63 -5.75
C GLN A 270 -23.49 3.45 -4.51
N GLU A 271 -24.12 2.84 -3.50
CA GLU A 271 -24.38 3.48 -2.20
C GLU A 271 -23.07 4.04 -1.58
N PHE A 272 -22.01 3.22 -1.57
CA PHE A 272 -20.73 3.61 -1.00
C PHE A 272 -19.94 4.60 -1.87
N ILE A 273 -20.12 4.58 -3.19
CA ILE A 273 -19.56 5.62 -4.08
C ILE A 273 -20.29 6.94 -3.84
N ASN A 274 -21.61 6.94 -3.79
CA ASN A 274 -22.41 8.14 -3.57
C ASN A 274 -22.13 8.77 -2.20
N SER A 275 -21.92 7.95 -1.17
CA SER A 275 -21.52 8.40 0.17
C SER A 275 -20.01 8.71 0.30
N ARG A 276 -19.27 8.68 -0.81
CA ARG A 276 -17.82 8.94 -0.86
C ARG A 276 -16.99 8.04 0.05
N ARG A 277 -17.45 6.84 0.31
CA ARG A 277 -16.65 5.81 0.98
C ARG A 277 -15.77 5.05 0.01
N ILE A 278 -16.13 5.06 -1.27
CA ILE A 278 -15.32 4.51 -2.36
C ILE A 278 -15.05 5.63 -3.36
N LEU A 279 -13.78 5.84 -3.67
CA LEU A 279 -13.31 6.74 -4.71
C LEU A 279 -12.64 5.92 -5.81
N ILE A 280 -13.06 6.15 -7.06
CA ILE A 280 -12.40 5.54 -8.23
C ILE A 280 -11.49 6.59 -8.85
N ILE A 281 -10.19 6.25 -8.97
CA ILE A 281 -9.17 7.12 -9.54
C ILE A 281 -8.65 6.56 -10.85
N ASP A 282 -8.19 7.45 -11.72
CA ASP A 282 -7.46 7.10 -12.94
C ASP A 282 -5.96 7.33 -12.71
N MET A 283 -5.15 6.31 -12.96
CA MET A 283 -3.68 6.42 -12.84
C MET A 283 -2.97 6.66 -14.17
N GLY A 284 -3.73 6.92 -15.21
CA GLY A 284 -3.22 7.03 -16.59
C GLY A 284 -3.02 5.66 -17.26
N ASP A 285 -3.10 5.67 -18.59
CA ASP A 285 -3.17 4.46 -19.41
C ASP A 285 -1.91 3.59 -19.29
N GLU A 286 -0.74 4.18 -19.23
CA GLU A 286 0.52 3.44 -19.19
C GLU A 286 0.68 2.69 -17.85
N VAL A 287 0.55 3.39 -16.73
CA VAL A 287 0.79 2.83 -15.38
C VAL A 287 -0.25 1.77 -15.02
N SER A 288 -1.48 1.95 -15.46
CA SER A 288 -2.60 1.03 -15.19
C SER A 288 -2.42 -0.37 -15.82
N THR A 289 -1.56 -0.49 -16.84
CA THR A 289 -1.22 -1.78 -17.49
C THR A 289 -0.12 -2.56 -16.75
N TYR A 290 0.61 -1.93 -15.84
CA TYR A 290 1.74 -2.55 -15.18
C TYR A 290 1.31 -3.60 -14.15
N SER A 291 1.74 -4.84 -14.33
CA SER A 291 1.41 -5.93 -13.40
C SER A 291 2.64 -6.71 -12.96
N SER A 292 2.61 -7.21 -11.73
CA SER A 292 3.66 -8.10 -11.21
C SER A 292 3.79 -9.38 -12.06
N THR A 293 2.69 -9.88 -12.61
CA THR A 293 2.68 -11.06 -13.49
C THR A 293 3.43 -10.79 -14.80
N SER A 294 3.25 -9.60 -15.38
CA SER A 294 4.00 -9.21 -16.59
C SER A 294 5.50 -9.16 -16.33
N VAL A 295 5.92 -8.63 -15.17
CA VAL A 295 7.33 -8.63 -14.78
C VAL A 295 7.87 -10.04 -14.66
N ARG A 296 7.23 -10.92 -13.87
CA ARG A 296 7.69 -12.31 -13.69
C ARG A 296 7.79 -13.07 -15.01
N ARG A 297 6.76 -12.95 -15.86
CA ARG A 297 6.76 -13.60 -17.17
C ARG A 297 7.91 -13.10 -18.06
N ALA A 298 8.15 -11.80 -18.10
CA ALA A 298 9.21 -11.24 -18.93
C ALA A 298 10.61 -11.64 -18.41
N VAL A 299 10.85 -11.63 -17.10
CA VAL A 299 12.11 -12.09 -16.51
C VAL A 299 12.32 -13.58 -16.77
N SER A 300 11.29 -14.42 -16.62
CA SER A 300 11.38 -15.86 -16.88
C SER A 300 11.70 -16.18 -18.36
N SER A 301 11.15 -15.38 -19.30
CA SER A 301 11.34 -15.63 -20.74
C SER A 301 12.66 -15.08 -21.28
N LEU A 302 13.12 -13.90 -20.78
CA LEU A 302 14.27 -13.19 -21.31
C LEU A 302 15.55 -13.42 -20.48
N GLY A 303 15.44 -14.03 -19.31
CA GLY A 303 16.50 -14.07 -18.31
C GLY A 303 16.71 -12.73 -17.60
N VAL A 304 17.59 -12.76 -16.59
CA VAL A 304 17.92 -11.56 -15.78
C VAL A 304 18.94 -10.69 -16.51
N VAL A 305 19.72 -11.27 -17.40
CA VAL A 305 20.78 -10.60 -18.16
C VAL A 305 20.21 -10.10 -19.48
N ASP A 306 19.62 -8.93 -19.45
CA ASP A 306 19.38 -8.15 -20.64
C ASP A 306 20.71 -7.47 -21.00
N ASN A 307 21.39 -7.93 -22.06
CA ASN A 307 22.68 -7.36 -22.53
C ASN A 307 22.56 -5.93 -23.05
N ASP A 308 21.34 -5.41 -23.13
CA ASP A 308 21.08 -4.04 -23.55
C ASP A 308 21.06 -3.11 -22.31
N GLN A 309 22.20 -2.44 -22.09
CA GLN A 309 22.35 -1.40 -21.06
C GLN A 309 21.47 -0.15 -21.31
N SER A 310 20.70 -0.11 -22.39
CA SER A 310 19.69 0.91 -22.61
C SER A 310 18.50 0.66 -21.68
N SER A 311 18.49 1.33 -20.55
CA SER A 311 17.60 1.16 -19.37
C SER A 311 16.11 1.38 -19.61
N THR A 312 15.63 1.42 -20.84
CA THR A 312 14.24 1.83 -21.18
C THR A 312 13.41 0.75 -21.86
N SER A 313 13.97 -0.39 -22.23
CA SER A 313 13.26 -1.47 -22.91
C SER A 313 12.97 -2.66 -21.99
N GLY A 314 11.77 -3.23 -22.07
CA GLY A 314 11.43 -4.47 -21.40
C GLY A 314 10.82 -4.31 -19.99
N TRP A 315 10.99 -5.34 -19.15
CA TRP A 315 10.35 -5.44 -17.83
C TRP A 315 10.87 -4.42 -16.80
N ARG A 316 12.11 -3.90 -16.98
CA ARG A 316 12.72 -2.93 -16.06
C ARG A 316 11.91 -1.64 -15.95
N LYS A 317 11.23 -1.21 -17.03
CA LYS A 317 10.33 -0.05 -17.01
C LYS A 317 9.09 -0.22 -16.13
N LEU A 318 8.70 -1.46 -15.82
CA LEU A 318 7.51 -1.77 -15.04
C LEU A 318 7.74 -1.63 -13.53
N VAL A 319 9.00 -1.58 -13.09
CA VAL A 319 9.42 -1.50 -11.68
C VAL A 319 10.30 -0.28 -11.44
N THR A 320 10.60 0.05 -10.18
CA THR A 320 11.63 1.05 -9.87
C THR A 320 13.03 0.48 -10.14
N LYS A 321 14.00 1.36 -10.37
CA LYS A 321 15.39 0.94 -10.61
C LYS A 321 15.90 0.04 -9.47
N ASP A 322 15.68 0.43 -8.23
CA ASP A 322 16.16 -0.31 -7.07
C ASP A 322 15.55 -1.72 -6.97
N VAL A 323 14.26 -1.86 -7.33
CA VAL A 323 13.59 -3.16 -7.40
C VAL A 323 14.13 -3.98 -8.57
N ALA A 324 14.41 -3.37 -9.72
CA ALA A 324 15.01 -4.06 -10.85
C ALA A 324 16.41 -4.60 -10.50
N ASP A 325 17.25 -3.77 -9.91
CA ASP A 325 18.60 -4.15 -9.48
C ASP A 325 18.56 -5.25 -8.40
N TYR A 326 17.55 -5.23 -7.53
CA TYR A 326 17.32 -6.30 -6.55
C TYR A 326 16.94 -7.63 -7.23
N ILE A 327 16.00 -7.61 -8.19
CA ILE A 327 15.59 -8.79 -8.95
C ILE A 327 16.80 -9.45 -9.63
N VAL A 328 17.67 -8.64 -10.25
CA VAL A 328 18.89 -9.10 -10.94
C VAL A 328 19.86 -9.71 -9.92
N ARG A 329 20.16 -9.01 -8.84
CA ARG A 329 21.13 -9.46 -7.82
C ARG A 329 20.71 -10.75 -7.15
N GLU A 330 19.43 -10.88 -6.81
CA GLU A 330 18.88 -12.05 -6.12
C GLU A 330 18.42 -13.15 -7.10
N ARG A 331 18.59 -12.94 -8.41
CA ARG A 331 18.19 -13.86 -9.48
C ARG A 331 16.74 -14.34 -9.36
N LEU A 332 15.84 -13.42 -9.04
CA LEU A 332 14.42 -13.72 -8.84
C LEU A 332 13.74 -14.01 -10.17
N TYR A 333 12.79 -14.94 -10.15
CA TYR A 333 11.90 -15.31 -11.25
C TYR A 333 12.60 -15.96 -12.46
N GLU A 334 13.88 -16.33 -12.38
CA GLU A 334 14.56 -17.08 -13.43
C GLU A 334 13.99 -18.51 -13.53
N GLY A 335 13.73 -18.98 -14.76
CA GLY A 335 13.40 -20.39 -15.03
C GLY A 335 12.06 -20.88 -14.45
N THR A 336 11.11 -20.04 -14.18
CA THR A 336 9.86 -20.35 -13.44
C THR A 336 8.61 -20.47 -14.32
N LEU A 337 8.74 -20.76 -15.60
CA LEU A 337 7.62 -21.09 -16.50
C LEU A 337 7.45 -22.58 -16.70
#